data_e9ea705e9a286e558674aee09eebf35b
#
_entry.id   e9ea705e9a286e558674aee09eebf35b
#
_cell.length_a   1.000
_cell.length_b   1.000
_cell.length_c   1.000
_cell.angle_alpha   90.00
_cell.angle_beta   90.00
_cell.angle_gamma   90.00
#
_symmetry.space_group_name_H-M   'P 1'
#
loop_
_entity.id
_entity.type
_entity.pdbx_description
1 polymer ?
#
loop_
_entity_poly.entity_id
_entity_poly.type
_entity_poly.pdbx_seq_one_letter_code
_entity_poly.pdbx_strand_id
1 'polypeptide(L)'
;MQTPPALKKDTLRIIPLGGVGEIGRNCTVFEINDQILIVDCGVLFPEDQQPGVDLILPDFRYIEDRMDDVEAVILTHGHEDHIGALPFLLRLRADIPVIGAKFTLALVAAKCREHRLRPNLVEVVEGNTTTHGPFDCEYFAVNHSIPDALAIAIRTDAGVVLHTGDIKLDQLPLDGRLTDLAGFSRLGDEGVDLFLVDSTNAEVPGFVTPEREIGGVLDNVIGKAKQRVIVASFASHVHRIQQVVDRRHQRSRAEAPVDDVLKFTADLEQLTPVRITARQTQLQRGDIETRHRCE
;
A
#
# COMPACT_ATOMS: atom_id res chain seq x y z
N MET A 1 -16.40 22.23 6.83
CA MET A 1 -15.57 22.08 8.05
C MET A 1 -15.47 23.42 8.76
N GLN A 2 -15.38 23.44 10.09
CA GLN A 2 -14.97 24.65 10.78
C GLN A 2 -13.47 24.83 10.53
N THR A 3 -13.04 26.04 10.18
CA THR A 3 -11.60 26.35 10.08
C THR A 3 -10.95 26.06 11.44
N PRO A 4 -9.93 25.20 11.50
CA PRO A 4 -9.28 24.92 12.77
C PRO A 4 -8.61 26.17 13.32
N PRO A 5 -8.44 26.28 14.65
CA PRO A 5 -7.81 27.44 15.25
C PRO A 5 -6.37 27.60 14.75
N ALA A 6 -5.89 28.84 14.67
CA ALA A 6 -4.50 29.11 14.29
C ALA A 6 -3.53 28.33 15.19
N LEU A 7 -2.48 27.77 14.60
CA LEU A 7 -1.42 27.10 15.33
C LEU A 7 -0.53 28.12 16.05
N LYS A 8 -0.08 27.75 17.24
CA LYS A 8 1.04 28.45 17.86
C LYS A 8 2.31 28.07 17.08
N LYS A 9 3.29 28.96 17.11
CA LYS A 9 4.60 28.68 16.53
C LYS A 9 5.16 27.36 17.07
N ASP A 10 5.81 26.59 16.22
CA ASP A 10 6.45 25.30 16.53
C ASP A 10 5.49 24.28 17.19
N THR A 11 4.23 24.32 16.78
CA THR A 11 3.22 23.32 17.15
C THR A 11 2.87 22.49 15.92
N LEU A 12 3.01 21.16 16.02
CA LEU A 12 2.61 20.22 14.97
C LEU A 12 1.13 19.89 15.12
N ARG A 13 0.39 20.04 14.03
CA ARG A 13 -0.99 19.55 13.88
C ARG A 13 -1.00 18.36 12.93
N ILE A 14 -1.68 17.30 13.33
CA ILE A 14 -1.85 16.09 12.54
C ILE A 14 -3.33 15.92 12.26
N ILE A 15 -3.68 15.77 10.98
CA ILE A 15 -5.07 15.72 10.52
C ILE A 15 -5.24 14.54 9.57
N PRO A 16 -5.90 13.47 9.99
CA PRO A 16 -6.32 12.41 9.07
C PRO A 16 -7.43 12.95 8.15
N LEU A 17 -7.20 12.92 6.85
CA LEU A 17 -8.23 13.20 5.85
C LEU A 17 -8.97 11.91 5.45
N GLY A 18 -8.47 10.76 5.90
CA GLY A 18 -9.01 9.42 5.76
C GLY A 18 -8.07 8.40 6.40
N GLY A 19 -8.49 7.15 6.51
CA GLY A 19 -7.69 6.02 7.00
C GLY A 19 -7.72 5.79 8.51
N VAL A 20 -8.25 6.69 9.32
CA VAL A 20 -8.36 6.50 10.77
C VAL A 20 -9.76 6.02 11.14
N GLY A 21 -9.85 4.84 11.75
CA GLY A 21 -11.12 4.19 12.10
C GLY A 21 -11.82 3.52 10.93
N GLU A 22 -11.13 3.37 9.81
CA GLU A 22 -11.59 2.68 8.60
C GLU A 22 -10.40 2.07 7.88
N ILE A 23 -10.63 1.15 6.93
CA ILE A 23 -9.61 0.59 6.04
C ILE A 23 -9.76 1.27 4.67
N GLY A 24 -8.70 1.93 4.21
CA GLY A 24 -8.66 2.60 2.92
C GLY A 24 -8.62 4.13 3.02
N ARG A 25 -8.49 4.79 1.87
CA ARG A 25 -8.30 6.24 1.67
C ARG A 25 -7.30 6.90 2.63
N ASN A 26 -6.21 6.19 2.91
CA ASN A 26 -5.16 6.67 3.81
C ASN A 26 -4.60 8.00 3.31
N CYS A 27 -4.70 9.03 4.13
CA CYS A 27 -4.18 10.36 3.83
C CYS A 27 -4.06 11.15 5.14
N THR A 28 -2.83 11.43 5.55
CA THR A 28 -2.55 12.16 6.79
C THR A 28 -1.78 13.43 6.49
N VAL A 29 -2.29 14.55 6.96
CA VAL A 29 -1.67 15.87 6.88
C VAL A 29 -0.91 16.17 8.15
N PHE A 30 0.34 16.61 8.02
CA PHE A 30 1.18 17.17 9.06
C PHE A 30 1.38 18.65 8.76
N GLU A 31 1.02 19.53 9.69
CA GLU A 31 1.10 20.97 9.52
C GLU A 31 1.88 21.61 10.68
N ILE A 32 2.90 22.40 10.34
CA ILE A 32 3.67 23.22 11.29
C ILE A 32 4.10 24.49 10.60
N ASN A 33 3.97 25.64 11.30
CA ASN A 33 4.37 26.95 10.80
C ASN A 33 3.83 27.27 9.39
N ASP A 34 2.54 26.96 9.16
CA ASP A 34 1.80 27.13 7.89
C ASP A 34 2.32 26.28 6.72
N GLN A 35 3.26 25.35 6.95
CA GLN A 35 3.75 24.40 5.96
C GLN A 35 3.16 23.01 6.18
N ILE A 36 2.92 22.29 5.08
CA ILE A 36 2.17 21.05 5.06
C ILE A 36 3.01 19.93 4.43
N LEU A 37 3.08 18.79 5.11
CA LEU A 37 3.51 17.51 4.57
C LEU A 37 2.32 16.57 4.52
N ILE A 38 2.18 15.81 3.44
CA ILE A 38 1.13 14.78 3.29
C ILE A 38 1.80 13.41 3.30
N VAL A 39 1.29 12.48 4.11
CA VAL A 39 1.67 11.06 4.08
C VAL A 39 0.50 10.27 3.53
N ASP A 40 0.76 9.59 2.42
CA ASP A 40 -0.20 8.83 1.60
C ASP A 40 -1.34 9.69 1.00
N CYS A 41 -1.95 9.17 -0.03
CA CYS A 41 -3.10 9.79 -0.70
C CYS A 41 -3.89 8.69 -1.43
N GLY A 42 -4.60 7.88 -0.66
CA GLY A 42 -5.28 6.68 -1.12
C GLY A 42 -6.76 6.84 -1.40
N VAL A 43 -7.37 5.80 -1.95
CA VAL A 43 -8.81 5.70 -2.17
C VAL A 43 -9.43 4.66 -1.26
N LEU A 44 -10.74 4.78 -1.05
CA LEU A 44 -11.59 3.72 -0.51
C LEU A 44 -12.56 3.28 -1.62
N PHE A 45 -12.77 1.98 -1.71
CA PHE A 45 -13.76 1.43 -2.64
C PHE A 45 -15.14 1.44 -1.99
N PRO A 46 -16.20 1.78 -2.76
CA PRO A 46 -17.54 1.83 -2.23
C PRO A 46 -18.05 0.43 -1.87
N GLU A 47 -18.93 0.36 -0.88
CA GLU A 47 -19.68 -0.84 -0.55
C GLU A 47 -20.91 -1.02 -1.48
N ASP A 48 -21.50 -2.21 -1.47
CA ASP A 48 -22.69 -2.56 -2.27
C ASP A 48 -23.86 -1.59 -2.08
N GLN A 49 -23.90 -0.89 -0.94
CA GLN A 49 -24.95 0.08 -0.58
C GLN A 49 -24.74 1.47 -1.23
N GLN A 50 -23.69 1.67 -1.99
CA GLN A 50 -23.31 2.93 -2.63
C GLN A 50 -23.33 2.84 -4.17
N PRO A 51 -24.48 2.50 -4.80
CA PRO A 51 -24.55 2.31 -6.25
C PRO A 51 -24.22 3.61 -7.00
N GLY A 52 -23.38 3.51 -8.03
CA GLY A 52 -22.96 4.65 -8.87
C GLY A 52 -21.80 5.45 -8.29
N VAL A 53 -21.21 5.00 -7.18
CA VAL A 53 -19.92 5.51 -6.67
C VAL A 53 -18.81 4.57 -7.12
N ASP A 54 -17.79 5.07 -7.80
CA ASP A 54 -16.65 4.26 -8.25
C ASP A 54 -15.50 4.30 -7.23
N LEU A 55 -15.24 5.47 -6.65
CA LEU A 55 -14.15 5.72 -5.70
C LEU A 55 -14.58 6.71 -4.62
N ILE A 56 -14.06 6.55 -3.41
CA ILE A 56 -14.21 7.50 -2.31
C ILE A 56 -12.82 8.09 -2.03
N LEU A 57 -12.72 9.41 -2.14
CA LEU A 57 -11.47 10.15 -1.95
C LEU A 57 -11.33 10.64 -0.51
N PRO A 58 -10.11 10.95 -0.05
CA PRO A 58 -9.89 11.75 1.16
C PRO A 58 -10.60 13.11 1.06
N ASP A 59 -10.91 13.71 2.18
CA ASP A 59 -11.55 15.01 2.22
C ASP A 59 -10.51 16.13 2.06
N PHE A 60 -10.24 16.53 0.82
CA PHE A 60 -9.24 17.56 0.50
C PHE A 60 -9.63 19.00 0.91
N ARG A 61 -10.86 19.25 1.41
CA ARG A 61 -11.32 20.61 1.79
C ARG A 61 -10.43 21.32 2.79
N TYR A 62 -9.62 20.57 3.56
CA TYR A 62 -8.67 21.19 4.48
C TYR A 62 -7.48 21.83 3.77
N ILE A 63 -7.05 21.27 2.63
CA ILE A 63 -5.83 21.65 1.92
C ILE A 63 -6.09 22.30 0.56
N GLU A 64 -7.30 22.18 -0.02
CA GLU A 64 -7.58 22.61 -1.41
C GLU A 64 -7.28 24.09 -1.70
N ASP A 65 -7.51 24.98 -0.72
CA ASP A 65 -7.20 26.41 -0.81
C ASP A 65 -5.77 26.73 -0.32
N ARG A 66 -4.98 25.71 0.06
CA ARG A 66 -3.66 25.84 0.66
C ARG A 66 -2.60 24.96 -0.01
N MET A 67 -2.83 24.63 -1.27
CA MET A 67 -1.92 23.75 -2.00
C MET A 67 -0.51 24.34 -2.14
N ASP A 68 -0.35 25.65 -2.08
CA ASP A 68 0.95 26.33 -2.12
C ASP A 68 1.79 26.09 -0.85
N ASP A 69 1.13 25.75 0.26
CA ASP A 69 1.78 25.42 1.54
C ASP A 69 2.27 23.97 1.59
N VAL A 70 1.88 23.12 0.60
CA VAL A 70 2.26 21.70 0.57
C VAL A 70 3.68 21.54 0.06
N GLU A 71 4.58 21.10 0.93
CA GLU A 71 5.99 20.88 0.64
C GLU A 71 6.24 19.60 -0.15
N ALA A 72 5.54 18.52 0.23
CA ALA A 72 5.68 17.21 -0.42
C ALA A 72 4.51 16.27 -0.09
N VAL A 73 4.36 15.22 -0.91
CA VAL A 73 3.60 14.01 -0.59
C VAL A 73 4.58 12.85 -0.45
N ILE A 74 4.60 12.18 0.70
CA ILE A 74 5.42 10.98 0.92
C ILE A 74 4.51 9.77 0.88
N LEU A 75 4.89 8.74 0.12
CA LEU A 75 4.13 7.51 -0.05
C LEU A 75 4.82 6.38 0.69
N THR A 76 4.08 5.72 1.58
CA THR A 76 4.58 4.58 2.35
C THR A 76 4.77 3.36 1.46
N HIS A 77 3.80 3.05 0.60
CA HIS A 77 3.84 1.92 -0.34
C HIS A 77 2.80 2.05 -1.46
N GLY A 78 2.77 1.10 -2.38
CA GLY A 78 2.05 1.21 -3.65
C GLY A 78 0.64 0.62 -3.69
N HIS A 79 -0.03 0.36 -2.56
CA HIS A 79 -1.43 -0.07 -2.57
C HIS A 79 -2.39 1.08 -2.92
N GLU A 80 -3.53 0.75 -3.51
CA GLU A 80 -4.51 1.73 -4.00
C GLU A 80 -5.07 2.62 -2.90
N ASP A 81 -5.23 2.09 -1.72
CA ASP A 81 -5.68 2.82 -0.54
C ASP A 81 -4.62 3.74 0.07
N HIS A 82 -3.40 3.78 -0.54
CA HIS A 82 -2.31 4.70 -0.20
C HIS A 82 -1.90 5.60 -1.37
N ILE A 83 -2.14 5.21 -2.64
CA ILE A 83 -1.73 6.00 -3.81
C ILE A 83 -2.90 6.38 -4.74
N GLY A 84 -4.06 5.75 -4.59
CA GLY A 84 -5.15 5.81 -5.58
C GLY A 84 -5.74 7.19 -5.78
N ALA A 85 -5.75 8.06 -4.76
CA ALA A 85 -6.27 9.41 -4.85
C ALA A 85 -5.23 10.45 -5.29
N LEU A 86 -3.96 10.08 -5.42
CA LEU A 86 -2.89 11.00 -5.79
C LEU A 86 -3.13 11.75 -7.11
N PRO A 87 -3.64 11.14 -8.20
CA PRO A 87 -3.95 11.90 -9.41
C PRO A 87 -4.98 13.00 -9.21
N PHE A 88 -5.91 12.84 -8.27
CA PHE A 88 -6.92 13.84 -7.96
C PHE A 88 -6.30 15.02 -7.17
N LEU A 89 -5.40 14.72 -6.23
CA LEU A 89 -4.63 15.73 -5.50
C LEU A 89 -3.74 16.54 -6.46
N LEU A 90 -3.01 15.85 -7.36
CA LEU A 90 -2.11 16.49 -8.32
C LEU A 90 -2.83 17.33 -9.40
N ARG A 91 -4.15 17.21 -9.56
CA ARG A 91 -4.93 18.14 -10.38
C ARG A 91 -5.09 19.50 -9.71
N LEU A 92 -5.00 19.58 -8.39
CA LEU A 92 -5.04 20.83 -7.65
C LEU A 92 -3.68 21.56 -7.78
N ARG A 93 -2.56 20.81 -7.68
CA ARG A 93 -1.21 21.33 -7.91
C ARG A 93 -0.29 20.21 -8.42
N ALA A 94 0.14 20.31 -9.67
CA ALA A 94 0.80 19.22 -10.40
C ALA A 94 2.30 19.08 -10.10
N ASP A 95 2.96 20.10 -9.59
CA ASP A 95 4.41 20.18 -9.36
C ASP A 95 4.86 19.74 -7.97
N ILE A 96 3.93 19.36 -7.09
CA ILE A 96 4.24 18.85 -5.75
C ILE A 96 5.20 17.68 -5.86
N PRO A 97 6.33 17.66 -5.12
CA PRO A 97 7.20 16.51 -5.05
C PRO A 97 6.46 15.30 -4.45
N VAL A 98 6.48 14.18 -5.16
CA VAL A 98 5.95 12.89 -4.72
C VAL A 98 7.10 11.95 -4.43
N ILE A 99 7.27 11.59 -3.17
CA ILE A 99 8.42 10.86 -2.66
C ILE A 99 7.99 9.44 -2.31
N GLY A 100 8.79 8.46 -2.68
CA GLY A 100 8.51 7.07 -2.37
C GLY A 100 9.57 6.12 -2.89
N ALA A 101 9.41 4.84 -2.59
CA ALA A 101 10.29 3.81 -3.10
C ALA A 101 10.05 3.54 -4.59
N LYS A 102 11.03 2.97 -5.26
CA LYS A 102 11.05 2.75 -6.70
C LYS A 102 9.81 2.04 -7.23
N PHE A 103 9.39 0.96 -6.59
CA PHE A 103 8.22 0.20 -7.03
C PHE A 103 6.93 1.01 -6.87
N THR A 104 6.77 1.67 -5.73
CA THR A 104 5.63 2.58 -5.45
C THR A 104 5.54 3.68 -6.51
N LEU A 105 6.67 4.34 -6.82
CA LEU A 105 6.70 5.41 -7.81
C LEU A 105 6.43 4.90 -9.24
N ALA A 106 6.80 3.67 -9.56
CA ALA A 106 6.47 3.07 -10.86
C ALA A 106 4.95 2.89 -11.03
N LEU A 107 4.24 2.46 -9.98
CA LEU A 107 2.78 2.38 -9.95
C LEU A 107 2.13 3.76 -10.07
N VAL A 108 2.63 4.74 -9.31
CA VAL A 108 2.18 6.14 -9.38
C VAL A 108 2.35 6.71 -10.79
N ALA A 109 3.50 6.48 -11.42
CA ALA A 109 3.76 6.95 -12.79
C ALA A 109 2.78 6.34 -13.81
N ALA A 110 2.44 5.05 -13.66
CA ALA A 110 1.46 4.39 -14.50
C ALA A 110 0.06 5.01 -14.32
N LYS A 111 -0.39 5.13 -13.06
CA LYS A 111 -1.67 5.73 -12.70
C LYS A 111 -1.80 7.19 -13.16
N CYS A 112 -0.80 8.03 -12.90
CA CYS A 112 -0.80 9.43 -13.33
C CYS A 112 -0.84 9.56 -14.86
N ARG A 113 -0.24 8.63 -15.61
CA ARG A 113 -0.29 8.59 -17.08
C ARG A 113 -1.71 8.40 -17.60
N GLU A 114 -2.50 7.53 -16.98
CA GLU A 114 -3.92 7.33 -17.30
C GLU A 114 -4.72 8.62 -17.12
N HIS A 115 -4.39 9.39 -16.08
CA HIS A 115 -4.96 10.70 -15.81
C HIS A 115 -4.32 11.84 -16.61
N ARG A 116 -3.37 11.56 -17.53
CA ARG A 116 -2.62 12.54 -18.35
C ARG A 116 -1.81 13.53 -17.52
N LEU A 117 -1.35 13.11 -16.35
CA LEU A 117 -0.51 13.89 -15.45
C LEU A 117 0.96 13.46 -15.58
N ARG A 118 1.86 14.40 -15.28
CA ARG A 118 3.30 14.16 -15.19
C ARG A 118 3.76 14.53 -13.78
N PRO A 119 3.78 13.59 -12.83
CA PRO A 119 4.16 13.87 -11.46
C PRO A 119 5.65 14.17 -11.34
N ASN A 120 6.02 14.99 -10.36
CA ASN A 120 7.39 15.22 -9.94
C ASN A 120 7.81 14.12 -8.95
N LEU A 121 8.42 13.04 -9.44
CA LEU A 121 8.75 11.86 -8.65
C LEU A 121 10.17 11.93 -8.09
N VAL A 122 10.32 11.68 -6.79
CA VAL A 122 11.59 11.65 -6.07
C VAL A 122 11.75 10.27 -5.41
N GLU A 123 12.70 9.48 -5.93
CA GLU A 123 12.97 8.14 -5.41
C GLU A 123 13.78 8.19 -4.12
N VAL A 124 13.36 7.42 -3.13
CA VAL A 124 14.08 7.18 -1.87
C VAL A 124 14.16 5.68 -1.58
N VAL A 125 15.14 5.31 -0.77
CA VAL A 125 15.31 3.96 -0.23
C VAL A 125 15.43 4.03 1.29
N GLU A 126 15.30 2.88 1.95
CA GLU A 126 15.56 2.77 3.39
C GLU A 126 16.94 3.34 3.75
N GLY A 127 17.01 4.02 4.88
CA GLY A 127 18.21 4.70 5.37
C GLY A 127 18.44 6.08 4.75
N ASN A 128 17.67 6.48 3.72
CA ASN A 128 17.74 7.86 3.23
C ASN A 128 17.10 8.83 4.23
N THR A 129 17.51 10.09 4.12
CA THR A 129 16.88 11.24 4.76
C THR A 129 16.57 12.30 3.71
N THR A 130 15.44 12.99 3.87
CA THR A 130 15.06 14.12 3.02
C THR A 130 14.49 15.24 3.87
N THR A 131 14.64 16.49 3.43
CA THR A 131 14.08 17.66 4.12
C THR A 131 13.07 18.35 3.21
N HIS A 132 11.88 18.62 3.74
CA HIS A 132 10.77 19.28 3.05
C HIS A 132 10.23 20.39 3.95
N GLY A 133 10.63 21.65 3.69
CA GLY A 133 10.35 22.75 4.61
C GLY A 133 10.82 22.42 6.04
N PRO A 134 9.95 22.46 7.05
CA PRO A 134 10.28 22.16 8.45
C PRO A 134 10.28 20.65 8.78
N PHE A 135 10.13 19.76 7.82
CA PHE A 135 10.00 18.33 8.01
C PHE A 135 11.28 17.60 7.58
N ASP A 136 12.01 17.03 8.53
CA ASP A 136 13.13 16.12 8.27
C ASP A 136 12.62 14.68 8.35
N CYS A 137 12.65 13.97 7.22
CA CYS A 137 12.09 12.64 7.06
C CYS A 137 13.17 11.59 6.90
N GLU A 138 13.10 10.49 7.66
CA GLU A 138 13.96 9.31 7.57
C GLU A 138 13.11 8.09 7.24
N TYR A 139 13.61 7.23 6.35
CA TYR A 139 12.84 6.10 5.79
C TYR A 139 13.40 4.77 6.30
N PHE A 140 12.49 3.89 6.77
CA PHE A 140 12.81 2.56 7.29
C PHE A 140 12.13 1.48 6.47
N ALA A 141 12.82 0.36 6.24
CA ALA A 141 12.20 -0.80 5.64
C ALA A 141 11.10 -1.38 6.55
N VAL A 142 9.96 -1.72 5.98
CA VAL A 142 8.93 -2.50 6.66
C VAL A 142 8.43 -3.64 5.76
N ASN A 143 7.99 -4.74 6.39
CA ASN A 143 7.31 -5.81 5.66
C ASN A 143 5.86 -5.44 5.41
N HIS A 144 5.40 -5.74 4.22
CA HIS A 144 3.99 -5.72 3.87
C HIS A 144 3.71 -6.74 2.73
N SER A 145 2.51 -6.75 2.18
CA SER A 145 2.13 -7.65 1.07
C SER A 145 2.62 -7.18 -0.31
N ILE A 146 3.29 -6.03 -0.37
CA ILE A 146 3.84 -5.41 -1.57
C ILE A 146 5.32 -5.06 -1.34
N PRO A 147 6.18 -5.11 -2.37
CA PRO A 147 7.58 -4.72 -2.26
C PRO A 147 7.78 -3.25 -1.87
N ASP A 148 8.96 -2.96 -1.32
CA ASP A 148 9.49 -1.62 -1.07
C ASP A 148 8.67 -0.74 -0.11
N ALA A 149 7.84 -1.34 0.78
CA ALA A 149 7.11 -0.57 1.78
C ALA A 149 8.06 0.12 2.77
N LEU A 150 7.72 1.35 3.15
CA LEU A 150 8.52 2.21 4.02
C LEU A 150 7.69 2.72 5.21
N ALA A 151 8.30 2.72 6.39
CA ALA A 151 7.91 3.59 7.50
C ALA A 151 8.69 4.91 7.43
N ILE A 152 8.15 5.95 8.05
CA ILE A 152 8.69 7.30 7.97
C ILE A 152 8.80 7.87 9.38
N ALA A 153 10.00 8.27 9.80
CA ALA A 153 10.16 9.16 10.94
C ALA A 153 10.17 10.61 10.45
N ILE A 154 9.28 11.41 10.99
CA ILE A 154 9.12 12.83 10.66
C ILE A 154 9.57 13.63 11.87
N ARG A 155 10.69 14.35 11.74
CA ARG A 155 11.25 15.22 12.76
C ARG A 155 10.90 16.67 12.45
N THR A 156 10.48 17.39 13.48
CA THR A 156 10.14 18.82 13.43
C THR A 156 10.58 19.49 14.72
N ASP A 157 10.53 20.82 14.78
CA ASP A 157 10.77 21.57 16.01
C ASP A 157 9.76 21.21 17.13
N ALA A 158 8.61 20.62 16.78
CA ALA A 158 7.60 20.17 17.73
C ALA A 158 7.81 18.77 18.28
N GLY A 159 8.74 18.00 17.73
CA GLY A 159 9.02 16.62 18.13
C GLY A 159 9.10 15.64 16.97
N VAL A 160 9.13 14.35 17.30
CA VAL A 160 9.33 13.22 16.39
C VAL A 160 8.06 12.38 16.28
N VAL A 161 7.60 12.18 15.06
CA VAL A 161 6.50 11.26 14.73
C VAL A 161 7.05 10.07 13.96
N LEU A 162 6.72 8.85 14.39
CA LEU A 162 6.95 7.63 13.60
C LEU A 162 5.63 7.18 13.00
N HIS A 163 5.55 7.13 11.66
CA HIS A 163 4.42 6.62 10.90
C HIS A 163 4.83 5.33 10.19
N THR A 164 4.19 4.19 10.52
CA THR A 164 4.61 2.89 9.98
C THR A 164 4.16 2.64 8.55
N GLY A 165 3.13 3.35 8.06
CA GLY A 165 2.32 2.83 6.97
C GLY A 165 1.70 1.48 7.38
N ASP A 166 1.37 0.65 6.40
CA ASP A 166 0.94 -0.72 6.64
C ASP A 166 2.16 -1.60 6.93
N ILE A 167 2.10 -2.33 8.02
CA ILE A 167 3.23 -3.12 8.53
C ILE A 167 2.80 -4.48 9.04
N LYS A 168 3.62 -5.49 8.78
CA LYS A 168 3.60 -6.75 9.53
C LYS A 168 5.02 -7.14 9.96
N LEU A 169 5.15 -7.87 11.05
CA LEU A 169 6.43 -8.39 11.53
C LEU A 169 6.62 -9.82 11.04
N ASP A 170 6.91 -9.97 9.74
CA ASP A 170 7.22 -11.26 9.14
C ASP A 170 8.73 -11.52 9.19
N GLN A 171 9.14 -12.59 9.88
CA GLN A 171 10.55 -12.99 10.01
C GLN A 171 11.02 -13.90 8.85
N LEU A 172 10.10 -14.31 7.96
CA LEU A 172 10.36 -15.16 6.80
C LEU A 172 9.74 -14.57 5.52
N PRO A 173 10.03 -13.30 5.20
CA PRO A 173 9.47 -12.66 4.03
C PRO A 173 9.96 -13.32 2.74
N LEU A 174 9.18 -13.24 1.66
CA LEU A 174 9.52 -13.87 0.38
C LEU A 174 10.69 -13.20 -0.33
N ASP A 175 10.79 -11.89 -0.22
CA ASP A 175 11.83 -11.06 -0.82
C ASP A 175 13.10 -10.96 0.03
N GLY A 176 13.07 -11.50 1.26
CA GLY A 176 14.18 -11.45 2.21
C GLY A 176 14.34 -10.09 2.91
N ARG A 177 13.46 -9.11 2.65
CA ARG A 177 13.53 -7.78 3.22
C ARG A 177 12.80 -7.74 4.56
N LEU A 178 13.54 -7.64 5.65
CA LEU A 178 13.00 -7.58 7.01
C LEU A 178 12.62 -6.15 7.39
N THR A 179 11.65 -6.02 8.30
CA THR A 179 11.39 -4.76 8.98
C THR A 179 12.63 -4.32 9.77
N ASP A 180 13.06 -3.07 9.62
CA ASP A 180 14.24 -2.49 10.29
C ASP A 180 13.97 -2.21 11.77
N LEU A 181 13.92 -3.29 12.57
CA LEU A 181 13.73 -3.19 14.02
C LEU A 181 14.93 -2.50 14.70
N ALA A 182 16.11 -2.58 14.13
CA ALA A 182 17.30 -1.89 14.66
C ALA A 182 17.18 -0.37 14.52
N GLY A 183 16.70 0.09 13.35
CA GLY A 183 16.38 1.49 13.12
C GLY A 183 15.27 1.99 14.03
N PHE A 184 14.21 1.19 14.23
CA PHE A 184 13.14 1.54 15.17
C PHE A 184 13.63 1.61 16.63
N SER A 185 14.53 0.69 17.05
CA SER A 185 15.13 0.74 18.38
C SER A 185 15.95 2.01 18.56
N ARG A 186 16.81 2.36 17.57
CA ARG A 186 17.59 3.60 17.61
C ARG A 186 16.69 4.83 17.69
N LEU A 187 15.62 4.88 16.90
CA LEU A 187 14.66 5.99 16.96
C LEU A 187 13.94 6.05 18.31
N GLY A 188 13.64 4.89 18.93
CA GLY A 188 13.09 4.81 20.26
C GLY A 188 14.03 5.36 21.34
N ASP A 189 15.34 5.14 21.20
CA ASP A 189 16.38 5.70 22.09
C ASP A 189 16.51 7.22 21.92
N GLU A 190 16.31 7.75 20.69
CA GLU A 190 16.24 9.20 20.43
C GLU A 190 14.99 9.82 21.08
N GLY A 191 13.90 9.08 21.16
CA GLY A 191 12.59 9.50 21.65
C GLY A 191 11.60 9.74 20.51
N VAL A 192 10.42 9.14 20.62
CA VAL A 192 9.28 9.30 19.70
C VAL A 192 8.12 9.91 20.47
N ASP A 193 7.68 11.11 20.07
CA ASP A 193 6.60 11.83 20.72
C ASP A 193 5.23 11.27 20.33
N LEU A 194 5.10 10.79 19.08
CA LEU A 194 3.88 10.16 18.58
C LEU A 194 4.19 8.97 17.67
N PHE A 195 3.55 7.85 17.95
CA PHE A 195 3.63 6.63 17.16
C PHE A 195 2.30 6.37 16.46
N LEU A 196 2.28 6.56 15.13
CA LEU A 196 1.16 6.23 14.25
C LEU A 196 1.44 4.85 13.64
N VAL A 197 0.75 3.85 14.15
CA VAL A 197 1.01 2.45 13.83
C VAL A 197 -0.22 1.79 13.22
N ASP A 198 0.00 0.94 12.22
CA ASP A 198 -1.02 0.03 11.70
C ASP A 198 -1.57 -0.85 12.83
N SER A 199 -2.88 -0.84 12.98
CA SER A 199 -3.60 -1.60 14.00
C SER A 199 -4.56 -2.64 13.39
N THR A 200 -4.40 -2.96 12.11
CA THR A 200 -5.18 -3.99 11.42
C THR A 200 -4.99 -5.34 12.13
N ASN A 201 -6.11 -5.96 12.53
CA ASN A 201 -6.14 -7.19 13.30
C ASN A 201 -5.45 -7.13 14.69
N ALA A 202 -5.28 -5.95 15.28
CA ALA A 202 -4.62 -5.81 16.58
C ALA A 202 -5.34 -6.56 17.73
N GLU A 203 -6.66 -6.76 17.60
CA GLU A 203 -7.46 -7.52 18.56
C GLU A 203 -7.52 -9.03 18.28
N VAL A 204 -6.96 -9.51 17.17
CA VAL A 204 -6.95 -10.94 16.81
C VAL A 204 -5.84 -11.65 17.57
N PRO A 205 -6.14 -12.59 18.49
CA PRO A 205 -5.10 -13.27 19.24
C PRO A 205 -4.28 -14.23 18.35
N GLY A 206 -2.98 -14.35 18.64
CA GLY A 206 -2.08 -15.28 17.97
C GLY A 206 -0.99 -14.59 17.19
N PHE A 207 -0.43 -15.33 16.24
CA PHE A 207 0.66 -14.85 15.38
C PHE A 207 0.23 -14.92 13.92
N VAL A 208 0.66 -13.95 13.12
CA VAL A 208 0.48 -13.99 11.68
C VAL A 208 1.39 -15.06 11.09
N THR A 209 0.81 -15.96 10.27
CA THR A 209 1.59 -16.96 9.54
C THR A 209 2.57 -16.30 8.59
N PRO A 210 3.86 -16.66 8.61
CA PRO A 210 4.83 -16.13 7.66
C PRO A 210 4.41 -16.38 6.21
N GLU A 211 4.64 -15.39 5.35
CA GLU A 211 4.21 -15.45 3.95
C GLU A 211 4.82 -16.66 3.21
N ARG A 212 6.03 -17.06 3.57
CA ARG A 212 6.72 -18.24 3.00
C ARG A 212 5.96 -19.54 3.22
N GLU A 213 5.27 -19.71 4.35
CA GLU A 213 4.54 -20.94 4.67
C GLU A 213 3.30 -21.15 3.81
N ILE A 214 2.72 -20.08 3.29
CA ILE A 214 1.57 -20.11 2.38
C ILE A 214 1.90 -20.89 1.10
N GLY A 215 3.16 -20.90 0.68
CA GLY A 215 3.62 -21.66 -0.47
C GLY A 215 3.26 -23.15 -0.38
N GLY A 216 3.40 -23.78 0.80
CA GLY A 216 3.03 -25.18 1.01
C GLY A 216 1.53 -25.44 0.86
N VAL A 217 0.69 -24.51 1.26
CA VAL A 217 -0.77 -24.59 1.07
C VAL A 217 -1.11 -24.50 -0.41
N LEU A 218 -0.50 -23.55 -1.13
CA LEU A 218 -0.68 -23.40 -2.58
C LEU A 218 -0.22 -24.65 -3.33
N ASP A 219 0.92 -25.25 -2.96
CA ASP A 219 1.39 -26.51 -3.53
C ASP A 219 0.36 -27.63 -3.38
N ASN A 220 -0.20 -27.76 -2.19
CA ASN A 220 -1.19 -28.80 -1.91
C ASN A 220 -2.48 -28.59 -2.72
N VAL A 221 -3.00 -27.35 -2.78
CA VAL A 221 -4.24 -27.02 -3.51
C VAL A 221 -4.02 -27.14 -5.01
N ILE A 222 -2.98 -26.49 -5.56
CA ILE A 222 -2.69 -26.48 -7.00
C ILE A 222 -2.26 -27.88 -7.46
N GLY A 223 -1.41 -28.56 -6.66
CA GLY A 223 -0.88 -29.88 -7.01
C GLY A 223 -1.95 -31.00 -7.06
N LYS A 224 -2.99 -30.91 -6.22
CA LYS A 224 -4.10 -31.89 -6.19
C LYS A 224 -5.21 -31.58 -7.20
N ALA A 225 -5.22 -30.40 -7.79
CA ALA A 225 -6.26 -30.00 -8.72
C ALA A 225 -6.18 -30.84 -10.02
N LYS A 226 -7.27 -31.52 -10.35
CA LYS A 226 -7.39 -32.32 -11.58
C LYS A 226 -7.88 -31.50 -12.79
N GLN A 227 -8.35 -30.27 -12.53
CA GLN A 227 -8.92 -29.37 -13.52
C GLN A 227 -8.34 -27.96 -13.35
N ARG A 228 -8.98 -27.00 -14.00
CA ARG A 228 -8.59 -25.59 -13.95
C ARG A 228 -8.57 -25.05 -12.51
N VAL A 229 -7.49 -24.36 -12.16
CA VAL A 229 -7.37 -23.61 -10.91
C VAL A 229 -7.67 -22.12 -11.21
N ILE A 230 -8.57 -21.54 -10.45
CA ILE A 230 -8.86 -20.09 -10.49
C ILE A 230 -8.39 -19.51 -9.16
N VAL A 231 -7.50 -18.54 -9.24
CA VAL A 231 -6.99 -17.82 -8.06
C VAL A 231 -7.53 -16.40 -8.13
N ALA A 232 -8.27 -16.00 -7.09
CA ALA A 232 -8.69 -14.62 -6.87
C ALA A 232 -7.81 -13.99 -5.80
N SER A 233 -7.24 -12.84 -6.10
CA SER A 233 -6.35 -12.10 -5.20
C SER A 233 -6.40 -10.62 -5.56
N PHE A 234 -6.05 -9.74 -4.61
CA PHE A 234 -5.78 -8.36 -4.95
C PHE A 234 -4.62 -8.29 -5.94
N ALA A 235 -4.76 -7.48 -6.99
CA ALA A 235 -3.72 -7.31 -8.02
C ALA A 235 -2.41 -6.75 -7.45
N SER A 236 -2.52 -5.95 -6.41
CA SER A 236 -1.39 -5.35 -5.69
C SER A 236 -0.67 -6.31 -4.74
N HIS A 237 -1.24 -7.49 -4.44
CA HIS A 237 -0.56 -8.51 -3.62
C HIS A 237 0.49 -9.28 -4.43
N VAL A 238 1.55 -8.59 -4.81
CA VAL A 238 2.59 -9.05 -5.75
C VAL A 238 3.26 -10.35 -5.27
N HIS A 239 3.57 -10.44 -3.98
CA HIS A 239 4.18 -11.64 -3.39
C HIS A 239 3.30 -12.90 -3.55
N ARG A 240 1.98 -12.78 -3.39
CA ARG A 240 1.05 -13.88 -3.58
C ARG A 240 0.95 -14.32 -5.04
N ILE A 241 0.93 -13.36 -5.95
CA ILE A 241 0.94 -13.63 -7.38
C ILE A 241 2.21 -14.39 -7.76
N GLN A 242 3.37 -13.96 -7.26
CA GLN A 242 4.65 -14.62 -7.49
C GLN A 242 4.64 -16.07 -6.98
N GLN A 243 4.14 -16.32 -5.76
CA GLN A 243 4.02 -17.68 -5.22
C GLN A 243 3.18 -18.60 -6.12
N VAL A 244 2.03 -18.11 -6.61
CA VAL A 244 1.15 -18.89 -7.50
C VAL A 244 1.86 -19.21 -8.82
N VAL A 245 2.58 -18.25 -9.40
CA VAL A 245 3.34 -18.43 -10.64
C VAL A 245 4.46 -19.46 -10.46
N ASP A 246 5.23 -19.36 -9.38
CA ASP A 246 6.36 -20.25 -9.08
C ASP A 246 5.88 -21.69 -8.92
N ARG A 247 4.75 -21.93 -8.24
CA ARG A 247 4.17 -23.26 -8.04
C ARG A 247 3.69 -23.89 -9.34
N ARG A 248 3.16 -23.12 -10.25
CA ARG A 248 2.80 -23.59 -11.57
C ARG A 248 4.03 -24.06 -12.37
N HIS A 249 5.12 -23.30 -12.35
CA HIS A 249 6.34 -23.66 -13.06
C HIS A 249 6.96 -24.97 -12.51
N GLN A 250 6.84 -25.22 -11.23
CA GLN A 250 7.30 -26.47 -10.62
C GLN A 250 6.44 -27.66 -11.08
N ARG A 251 5.12 -27.48 -11.18
CA ARG A 251 4.19 -28.51 -11.66
C ARG A 251 4.44 -28.84 -13.15
N SER A 252 4.57 -27.85 -14.01
CA SER A 252 4.81 -28.07 -15.44
C SER A 252 6.17 -28.69 -15.78
N ARG A 253 7.14 -28.66 -14.85
CA ARG A 253 8.41 -29.41 -14.97
C ARG A 253 8.30 -30.87 -14.53
N ALA A 254 7.33 -31.20 -13.71
CA ALA A 254 7.12 -32.57 -13.19
C ALA A 254 6.17 -33.39 -14.06
N GLU A 255 5.30 -32.76 -14.83
CA GLU A 255 4.34 -33.41 -15.74
C GLU A 255 4.66 -32.97 -17.18
N ALA A 256 4.58 -33.92 -18.16
CA ALA A 256 4.86 -33.67 -19.59
C ALA A 256 4.08 -32.47 -20.16
N PRO A 257 4.55 -31.86 -21.28
CA PRO A 257 4.15 -30.53 -21.69
C PRO A 257 2.64 -30.45 -21.98
N VAL A 258 1.95 -29.70 -21.14
CA VAL A 258 0.60 -29.19 -21.42
C VAL A 258 0.80 -27.78 -21.91
N ASP A 259 0.42 -27.49 -23.16
CA ASP A 259 0.40 -26.15 -23.76
C ASP A 259 -0.60 -25.25 -23.03
N ASP A 260 -0.20 -24.67 -21.90
CA ASP A 260 -1.03 -23.76 -21.13
C ASP A 260 -0.34 -22.42 -20.89
N VAL A 261 -0.78 -21.44 -21.65
CA VAL A 261 -0.39 -20.05 -21.50
C VAL A 261 -1.18 -19.42 -20.36
N LEU A 262 -0.50 -19.03 -19.26
CA LEU A 262 -1.02 -18.07 -18.29
C LEU A 262 -1.05 -16.69 -18.97
N LYS A 263 -2.23 -16.15 -19.18
CA LYS A 263 -2.39 -14.74 -19.46
C LYS A 263 -2.67 -14.03 -18.12
N PHE A 264 -1.71 -13.26 -17.68
CA PHE A 264 -1.99 -12.19 -16.73
C PHE A 264 -2.61 -11.05 -17.52
N THR A 265 -3.87 -10.78 -17.33
CA THR A 265 -4.46 -9.49 -17.64
C THR A 265 -4.48 -8.72 -16.32
N ALA A 266 -3.42 -7.97 -16.07
CA ALA A 266 -3.47 -6.90 -15.11
C ALA A 266 -4.12 -5.71 -15.82
N ASP A 267 -5.43 -5.65 -15.83
CA ASP A 267 -6.12 -4.40 -16.02
C ASP A 267 -5.99 -3.62 -14.70
N LEU A 268 -5.02 -2.70 -14.68
CA LEU A 268 -4.79 -1.78 -13.58
C LEU A 268 -5.95 -0.77 -13.40
N GLU A 269 -6.92 -0.76 -14.32
CA GLU A 269 -8.06 0.18 -14.30
C GLU A 269 -9.21 -0.23 -13.39
N GLN A 270 -9.23 -1.48 -12.93
CA GLN A 270 -10.25 -1.94 -11.98
C GLN A 270 -9.59 -2.93 -11.03
N LEU A 271 -9.78 -2.77 -9.74
CA LEU A 271 -9.46 -3.75 -8.70
C LEU A 271 -10.33 -5.00 -8.89
N THR A 272 -10.25 -5.58 -10.07
CA THR A 272 -10.86 -6.87 -10.34
C THR A 272 -9.93 -7.95 -9.81
N PRO A 273 -10.46 -8.97 -9.14
CA PRO A 273 -9.67 -10.10 -8.70
C PRO A 273 -8.88 -10.68 -9.87
N VAL A 274 -7.56 -10.85 -9.70
CA VAL A 274 -6.69 -11.45 -10.71
C VAL A 274 -7.21 -12.83 -11.06
N ARG A 275 -7.78 -12.97 -12.24
CA ARG A 275 -8.29 -14.23 -12.73
C ARG A 275 -7.18 -14.98 -13.44
N ILE A 276 -6.54 -15.94 -12.79
CA ILE A 276 -5.57 -16.84 -13.42
C ILE A 276 -6.36 -17.94 -14.11
N THR A 277 -6.41 -17.92 -15.43
CA THR A 277 -7.14 -18.92 -16.21
C THR A 277 -6.16 -19.83 -16.93
N ALA A 278 -6.02 -21.07 -16.50
CA ALA A 278 -5.37 -22.12 -17.30
C ALA A 278 -6.40 -22.70 -18.30
N ARG A 279 -6.06 -22.76 -19.57
CA ARG A 279 -6.96 -23.31 -20.60
C ARG A 279 -6.92 -24.81 -20.58
N GLN A 280 -8.02 -25.47 -20.29
CA GLN A 280 -8.34 -26.81 -20.79
C GLN A 280 -9.83 -26.96 -21.04
N THR A 281 -10.14 -27.73 -22.05
CA THR A 281 -11.42 -27.94 -22.72
C THR A 281 -12.43 -28.67 -21.84
N GLN A 282 -13.68 -28.23 -21.90
CA GLN A 282 -14.93 -28.81 -21.43
C GLN A 282 -15.14 -28.95 -19.89
N LEU A 283 -15.97 -28.06 -19.37
CA LEU A 283 -16.61 -28.19 -18.09
C LEU A 283 -18.05 -28.69 -18.26
N GLN A 284 -18.34 -29.85 -17.67
CA GLN A 284 -19.73 -30.15 -17.28
C GLN A 284 -20.07 -29.33 -16.02
N ARG A 285 -21.27 -28.73 -16.04
CA ARG A 285 -21.82 -27.98 -14.91
C ARG A 285 -22.00 -28.93 -13.70
N GLY A 286 -21.49 -28.53 -12.59
CA GLY A 286 -21.69 -29.14 -11.27
C GLY A 286 -20.36 -29.57 -10.70
N ASP A 287 -19.80 -28.76 -9.83
CA ASP A 287 -19.05 -29.13 -8.65
C ASP A 287 -18.10 -28.02 -8.21
N ILE A 288 -18.29 -27.72 -6.93
CA ILE A 288 -17.35 -27.11 -5.98
C ILE A 288 -17.43 -25.59 -5.83
N GLU A 289 -18.41 -25.17 -5.04
CA GLU A 289 -18.21 -24.11 -4.07
C GLU A 289 -17.44 -24.68 -2.87
N THR A 290 -16.18 -24.39 -2.75
CA THR A 290 -15.50 -24.42 -1.45
C THR A 290 -15.31 -22.97 -1.02
N ARG A 291 -16.27 -22.49 -0.27
CA ARG A 291 -16.13 -21.24 0.48
C ARG A 291 -15.23 -21.51 1.68
N HIS A 292 -13.96 -21.13 1.62
CA HIS A 292 -13.22 -20.81 2.82
C HIS A 292 -13.33 -19.29 3.03
N ARG A 293 -14.21 -18.90 3.95
CA ARG A 293 -14.11 -17.60 4.59
C ARG A 293 -12.80 -17.63 5.36
N CYS A 294 -11.87 -16.77 4.99
CA CYS A 294 -10.89 -16.27 5.94
C CYS A 294 -11.57 -15.08 6.61
N GLU A 295 -11.99 -15.30 7.84
CA GLU A 295 -12.22 -14.22 8.80
C GLU A 295 -10.89 -13.64 9.23
#